data_5391b97a3057849dfaf66ecba116e3c7
#
_entry.id   5391b97a3057849dfaf66ecba116e3c7
#
_cell.length_a   1.000
_cell.length_b   1.000
_cell.length_c   1.000
_cell.angle_alpha   90.00
_cell.angle_beta   90.00
_cell.angle_gamma   90.00
#
_symmetry.space_group_name_H-M   'P 1'
#
loop_
_entity.id
_entity.type
_entity.pdbx_description
1 polymer ?
#
loop_
_entity_poly.entity_id
_entity_poly.type
_entity_poly.pdbx_seq_one_letter_code
_entity_poly.pdbx_strand_id
1 'polypeptide(L)'
;MMHEIEDIEQERLRVARRPSAQDAPPVLCWFDVAPTVPSDAYADRLRSVLDAALGLTLTEKFDDALPEDSVPEWFAAVCEPLSADAPDFARRGRELYASAIQGGPWRLQGWLYEFDPESETRGWAWWDLTHSSDGTARIWVDTWGESFFACDELRWLAYVAGSAEVSGPHLAKVERWHETLLGDGRS
;
A
#
# COMPACT_ATOMS: atom_id res chain seq x y z
N MET A 1 -13.21 -0.85 -16.75
CA MET A 1 -11.88 -1.21 -16.23
C MET A 1 -11.67 -0.43 -14.94
N MET A 2 -11.26 -1.07 -13.86
CA MET A 2 -11.11 -0.39 -12.55
C MET A 2 -9.85 0.49 -12.48
N HIS A 3 -8.87 0.30 -13.37
CA HIS A 3 -7.61 1.01 -13.40
C HIS A 3 -7.30 1.52 -14.81
N GLU A 4 -8.00 2.57 -15.23
CA GLU A 4 -7.62 3.29 -16.45
C GLU A 4 -6.35 4.11 -16.21
N ILE A 5 -5.64 4.48 -17.26
CA ILE A 5 -4.36 5.23 -17.14
C ILE A 5 -4.54 6.53 -16.35
N GLU A 6 -5.63 7.25 -16.59
CA GLU A 6 -5.94 8.48 -15.85
C GLU A 6 -6.16 8.22 -14.36
N ASP A 7 -6.80 7.10 -13.99
CA ASP A 7 -7.01 6.70 -12.59
C ASP A 7 -5.69 6.37 -11.90
N ILE A 8 -4.77 5.70 -12.61
CA ILE A 8 -3.43 5.37 -12.13
C ILE A 8 -2.58 6.63 -11.93
N GLU A 9 -2.65 7.59 -12.85
CA GLU A 9 -1.99 8.90 -12.68
C GLU A 9 -2.51 9.63 -11.45
N GLN A 10 -3.84 9.64 -11.24
CA GLN A 10 -4.44 10.25 -10.06
C GLN A 10 -4.08 9.50 -8.77
N GLU A 11 -4.03 8.16 -8.80
CA GLU A 11 -3.56 7.37 -7.67
C GLU A 11 -2.12 7.71 -7.31
N ARG A 12 -1.22 7.82 -8.30
CA ARG A 12 0.17 8.20 -8.10
C ARG A 12 0.32 9.60 -7.48
N LEU A 13 -0.52 10.56 -7.87
CA LEU A 13 -0.58 11.87 -7.24
C LEU A 13 -1.01 11.79 -5.77
N ARG A 14 -1.96 10.91 -5.42
CA ARG A 14 -2.38 10.68 -4.04
C ARG A 14 -1.30 10.00 -3.20
N VAL A 15 -0.46 9.15 -3.80
CA VAL A 15 0.74 8.60 -3.12
C VAL A 15 1.70 9.72 -2.75
N ALA A 16 1.93 10.69 -3.64
CA ALA A 16 2.86 11.79 -3.41
C ALA A 16 2.33 12.84 -2.42
N ARG A 17 1.02 13.07 -2.38
CA ARG A 17 0.38 14.09 -1.53
C ARG A 17 -1.03 13.67 -1.13
N ARG A 18 -1.45 14.12 0.05
CA ARG A 18 -2.82 13.90 0.54
C ARG A 18 -3.85 14.43 -0.46
N PRO A 19 -4.89 13.65 -0.79
CA PRO A 19 -5.95 14.08 -1.67
C PRO A 19 -6.83 15.17 -1.04
N SER A 20 -7.52 15.92 -1.89
CA SER A 20 -8.55 16.87 -1.44
C SER A 20 -9.77 16.12 -0.89
N ALA A 21 -10.35 16.67 0.18
CA ALA A 21 -11.58 16.14 0.74
C ALA A 21 -12.77 16.17 -0.25
N GLN A 22 -12.72 17.08 -1.24
CA GLN A 22 -13.77 17.23 -2.25
C GLN A 22 -13.73 16.14 -3.33
N ASP A 23 -12.58 15.52 -3.53
CA ASP A 23 -12.37 14.47 -4.55
C ASP A 23 -12.63 13.06 -3.99
N ALA A 24 -12.99 12.96 -2.71
CA ALA A 24 -13.14 11.67 -2.05
C ALA A 24 -14.40 10.91 -2.53
N PRO A 25 -14.27 9.60 -2.79
CA PRO A 25 -15.41 8.77 -3.09
C PRO A 25 -16.32 8.65 -1.85
N PRO A 26 -17.61 8.32 -2.02
CA PRO A 26 -18.55 8.27 -0.91
C PRO A 26 -18.23 7.19 0.13
N VAL A 27 -17.46 6.18 -0.25
CA VAL A 27 -17.08 5.04 0.59
C VAL A 27 -15.59 4.76 0.39
N LEU A 28 -14.90 4.49 1.48
CA LEU A 28 -13.50 4.06 1.50
C LEU A 28 -13.35 2.81 2.37
N CYS A 29 -12.30 2.05 2.13
CA CYS A 29 -11.84 1.02 3.05
C CYS A 29 -10.58 1.49 3.78
N TRP A 30 -10.37 1.01 5.02
CA TRP A 30 -9.11 1.22 5.71
C TRP A 30 -8.55 -0.06 6.31
N PHE A 31 -7.25 -0.03 6.52
CA PHE A 31 -6.52 -1.01 7.31
C PHE A 31 -5.91 -0.29 8.51
N ASP A 32 -6.14 -0.80 9.70
CA ASP A 32 -5.41 -0.34 10.88
C ASP A 32 -4.02 -1.00 10.88
N VAL A 33 -2.99 -0.20 11.07
CA VAL A 33 -1.59 -0.64 11.12
C VAL A 33 -0.92 -0.12 12.39
N ALA A 34 0.04 -0.90 12.93
CA ALA A 34 0.82 -0.56 14.11
C ALA A 34 2.31 -0.43 13.73
N PRO A 35 2.76 0.73 13.21
CA PRO A 35 4.15 0.93 12.83
C PRO A 35 5.09 0.79 14.03
N THR A 36 6.21 0.09 13.85
CA THR A 36 7.28 -0.06 14.85
C THR A 36 8.44 0.91 14.63
N VAL A 37 8.27 1.83 13.70
CA VAL A 37 9.23 2.85 13.26
C VAL A 37 8.54 4.22 13.30
N PRO A 38 9.29 5.35 13.27
CA PRO A 38 8.70 6.68 13.18
C PRO A 38 7.72 6.80 12.00
N SER A 39 6.63 7.54 12.21
CA SER A 39 5.52 7.68 11.26
C SER A 39 5.97 8.10 9.87
N ASP A 40 6.90 9.06 9.80
CA ASP A 40 7.43 9.57 8.53
C ASP A 40 8.21 8.49 7.78
N ALA A 41 9.05 7.72 8.49
CA ALA A 41 9.82 6.63 7.90
C ALA A 41 8.91 5.52 7.37
N TYR A 42 7.82 5.20 8.08
CA TYR A 42 6.82 4.25 7.65
C TYR A 42 6.09 4.74 6.39
N ALA A 43 5.64 6.00 6.42
CA ALA A 43 4.96 6.63 5.29
C ALA A 43 5.85 6.68 4.04
N ASP A 44 7.11 7.06 4.19
CA ASP A 44 8.07 7.15 3.08
C ASP A 44 8.34 5.78 2.45
N ARG A 45 8.40 4.71 3.26
CA ARG A 45 8.56 3.35 2.76
C ARG A 45 7.37 2.90 1.93
N LEU A 46 6.15 3.11 2.43
CA LEU A 46 4.93 2.76 1.68
C LEU A 46 4.88 3.52 0.35
N ARG A 47 5.07 4.83 0.40
CA ARG A 47 4.96 5.72 -0.76
C ARG A 47 6.02 5.43 -1.82
N SER A 48 7.27 5.19 -1.41
CA SER A 48 8.35 4.91 -2.37
C SER A 48 8.13 3.62 -3.17
N VAL A 49 7.59 2.58 -2.54
CA VAL A 49 7.27 1.33 -3.23
C VAL A 49 6.06 1.50 -4.14
N LEU A 50 5.01 2.17 -3.67
CA LEU A 50 3.80 2.41 -4.47
C LEU A 50 4.09 3.35 -5.66
N ASP A 51 4.88 4.40 -5.47
CA ASP A 51 5.27 5.30 -6.56
C ASP A 51 6.05 4.56 -7.64
N ALA A 52 6.97 3.65 -7.26
CA ALA A 52 7.71 2.83 -8.20
C ALA A 52 6.79 1.88 -8.99
N ALA A 53 5.89 1.16 -8.30
CA ALA A 53 4.95 0.24 -8.94
C ALA A 53 4.00 0.96 -9.90
N LEU A 54 3.38 2.06 -9.47
CA LEU A 54 2.49 2.87 -10.30
C LEU A 54 3.24 3.53 -11.46
N GLY A 55 4.50 3.93 -11.25
CA GLY A 55 5.37 4.43 -12.31
C GLY A 55 5.60 3.40 -13.40
N LEU A 56 5.89 2.15 -13.03
CA LEU A 56 6.03 1.04 -13.98
C LEU A 56 4.73 0.78 -14.74
N THR A 57 3.58 0.84 -14.06
CA THR A 57 2.26 0.69 -14.71
C THR A 57 2.03 1.72 -15.82
N LEU A 58 2.56 2.92 -15.66
CA LEU A 58 2.42 4.01 -16.66
C LEU A 58 3.42 3.93 -17.81
N THR A 59 4.55 3.24 -17.64
CA THR A 59 5.66 3.27 -18.60
C THR A 59 5.95 1.93 -19.27
N GLU A 60 5.62 0.83 -18.63
CA GLU A 60 6.00 -0.51 -19.06
C GLU A 60 4.79 -1.32 -19.57
N LYS A 61 5.10 -2.32 -20.38
CA LYS A 61 4.15 -3.37 -20.73
C LYS A 61 4.35 -4.58 -19.83
N PHE A 62 3.26 -5.17 -19.38
CA PHE A 62 3.25 -6.33 -18.47
C PHE A 62 3.27 -7.67 -19.26
N ASP A 63 4.03 -7.72 -20.33
CA ASP A 63 4.21 -8.90 -21.20
C ASP A 63 5.56 -9.61 -20.98
N ASP A 64 6.49 -8.98 -20.25
CA ASP A 64 7.82 -9.50 -19.93
C ASP A 64 8.27 -9.02 -18.53
N ALA A 65 9.42 -9.47 -18.05
CA ALA A 65 9.98 -9.04 -16.77
C ALA A 65 10.08 -7.51 -16.67
N LEU A 66 9.53 -6.94 -15.59
CA LEU A 66 9.55 -5.51 -15.33
C LEU A 66 10.93 -5.06 -14.85
N PRO A 67 11.39 -3.84 -15.24
CA PRO A 67 12.64 -3.28 -14.71
C PRO A 67 12.50 -3.00 -13.21
N GLU A 68 13.52 -3.37 -12.44
CA GLU A 68 13.50 -3.27 -10.97
C GLU A 68 14.27 -2.05 -10.44
N ASP A 69 14.91 -1.27 -11.32
CA ASP A 69 15.80 -0.15 -10.94
C ASP A 69 15.10 0.96 -10.14
N SER A 70 13.80 1.16 -10.35
CA SER A 70 12.99 2.14 -9.63
C SER A 70 12.47 1.64 -8.28
N VAL A 71 12.49 0.32 -8.06
CA VAL A 71 11.98 -0.31 -6.84
C VAL A 71 12.99 -0.11 -5.71
N PRO A 72 12.56 0.34 -4.50
CA PRO A 72 13.48 0.47 -3.37
C PRO A 72 14.21 -0.85 -3.07
N GLU A 73 15.53 -0.79 -2.93
CA GLU A 73 16.39 -1.97 -2.71
C GLU A 73 15.94 -2.81 -1.51
N TRP A 74 15.51 -2.16 -0.43
CA TRP A 74 15.04 -2.85 0.78
C TRP A 74 13.80 -3.72 0.50
N PHE A 75 12.90 -3.25 -0.39
CA PHE A 75 11.70 -3.98 -0.76
C PHE A 75 12.02 -5.16 -1.68
N ALA A 76 12.87 -4.94 -2.66
CA ALA A 76 13.37 -6.04 -3.51
C ALA A 76 14.10 -7.11 -2.68
N ALA A 77 14.94 -6.69 -1.72
CA ALA A 77 15.72 -7.58 -0.88
C ALA A 77 14.88 -8.47 0.06
N VAL A 78 13.71 -7.99 0.51
CA VAL A 78 12.83 -8.78 1.40
C VAL A 78 11.91 -9.74 0.64
N CYS A 79 11.73 -9.54 -0.66
CA CYS A 79 10.97 -10.46 -1.51
C CYS A 79 11.69 -11.82 -1.67
N GLU A 80 10.98 -12.80 -2.24
CA GLU A 80 11.53 -14.14 -2.49
C GLU A 80 12.34 -14.15 -3.80
N PRO A 81 13.57 -14.67 -3.83
CA PRO A 81 14.33 -15.20 -2.71
C PRO A 81 14.85 -14.11 -1.77
N LEU A 82 14.77 -14.36 -0.44
CA LEU A 82 15.23 -13.40 0.57
C LEU A 82 16.73 -13.11 0.43
N SER A 83 17.08 -11.85 0.25
CA SER A 83 18.46 -11.39 0.20
C SER A 83 19.09 -11.35 1.60
N ALA A 84 20.41 -11.58 1.68
CA ALA A 84 21.19 -11.34 2.88
C ALA A 84 21.19 -9.86 3.30
N ASP A 85 20.98 -8.94 2.36
CA ASP A 85 21.00 -7.49 2.58
C ASP A 85 19.63 -6.92 2.99
N ALA A 86 18.58 -7.76 3.09
CA ALA A 86 17.27 -7.32 3.56
C ALA A 86 17.39 -6.74 4.98
N PRO A 87 16.89 -5.52 5.24
CA PRO A 87 17.01 -4.89 6.56
C PRO A 87 16.12 -5.60 7.59
N ASP A 88 16.52 -5.50 8.86
CA ASP A 88 15.86 -6.22 9.97
C ASP A 88 14.36 -5.89 10.09
N PHE A 89 13.97 -4.62 9.89
CA PHE A 89 12.56 -4.26 9.94
C PHE A 89 11.72 -4.98 8.88
N ALA A 90 12.26 -5.14 7.68
CA ALA A 90 11.59 -5.80 6.57
C ALA A 90 11.54 -7.32 6.76
N ARG A 91 12.64 -7.92 7.25
CA ARG A 91 12.68 -9.35 7.64
C ARG A 91 11.62 -9.66 8.69
N ARG A 92 11.54 -8.81 9.72
CA ARG A 92 10.51 -8.97 10.76
C ARG A 92 9.10 -8.86 10.19
N GLY A 93 8.85 -7.89 9.31
CA GLY A 93 7.56 -7.76 8.62
C GLY A 93 7.20 -8.99 7.80
N ARG A 94 8.18 -9.57 7.09
CA ARG A 94 8.01 -10.82 6.34
C ARG A 94 7.59 -11.99 7.26
N GLU A 95 8.21 -12.14 8.43
CA GLU A 95 7.87 -13.17 9.41
C GLU A 95 6.45 -12.97 9.96
N LEU A 96 6.09 -11.73 10.29
CA LEU A 96 4.76 -11.38 10.79
C LEU A 96 3.67 -11.62 9.73
N TYR A 97 3.92 -11.23 8.48
CA TYR A 97 3.03 -11.54 7.36
C TYR A 97 2.81 -13.04 7.21
N ALA A 98 3.88 -13.83 7.18
CA ALA A 98 3.79 -15.28 7.04
C ALA A 98 3.01 -15.95 8.19
N SER A 99 3.04 -15.35 9.38
CA SER A 99 2.29 -15.83 10.54
C SER A 99 0.81 -15.42 10.51
N ALA A 100 0.50 -14.26 9.93
CA ALA A 100 -0.85 -13.70 9.90
C ALA A 100 -1.66 -14.15 8.68
N ILE A 101 -1.00 -14.36 7.55
CA ILE A 101 -1.62 -14.68 6.26
C ILE A 101 -1.18 -16.08 5.83
N GLN A 102 -2.11 -16.90 5.37
CA GLN A 102 -1.81 -18.26 4.88
C GLN A 102 -1.19 -18.24 3.46
N GLY A 103 -0.55 -17.16 3.08
CA GLY A 103 0.19 -17.02 1.83
C GLY A 103 1.70 -17.06 2.06
N GLY A 104 2.45 -17.52 1.08
CA GLY A 104 3.91 -17.43 1.10
C GLY A 104 4.39 -16.00 0.88
N PRO A 105 5.68 -15.73 1.12
CA PRO A 105 6.27 -14.44 0.79
C PRO A 105 6.18 -14.17 -0.71
N TRP A 106 6.02 -12.90 -1.05
CA TRP A 106 5.90 -12.47 -2.45
C TRP A 106 7.25 -12.51 -3.17
N ARG A 107 7.23 -12.95 -4.43
CA ARG A 107 8.30 -12.66 -5.39
C ARG A 107 8.12 -11.25 -5.92
N LEU A 108 9.19 -10.49 -6.11
CA LEU A 108 9.09 -9.09 -6.54
C LEU A 108 8.30 -8.95 -7.85
N GLN A 109 8.63 -9.71 -8.88
CA GLN A 109 7.91 -9.66 -10.15
C GLN A 109 6.41 -10.00 -9.99
N GLY A 110 6.08 -11.02 -9.20
CA GLY A 110 4.69 -11.38 -8.91
C GLY A 110 3.93 -10.26 -8.20
N TRP A 111 4.57 -9.58 -7.24
CA TRP A 111 3.97 -8.44 -6.55
C TRP A 111 3.76 -7.24 -7.49
N LEU A 112 4.74 -6.94 -8.36
CA LEU A 112 4.62 -5.86 -9.34
C LEU A 112 3.50 -6.14 -10.36
N TYR A 113 3.31 -7.40 -10.75
CA TYR A 113 2.25 -7.80 -11.69
C TYR A 113 0.82 -7.60 -11.15
N GLU A 114 0.64 -7.45 -9.81
CA GLU A 114 -0.66 -7.05 -9.26
C GLU A 114 -1.06 -5.63 -9.69
N PHE A 115 -0.11 -4.83 -10.16
CA PHE A 115 -0.33 -3.48 -10.69
C PHE A 115 -0.57 -3.43 -12.20
N ASP A 116 -0.63 -4.58 -12.88
CA ASP A 116 -1.01 -4.65 -14.29
C ASP A 116 -2.44 -4.12 -14.49
N PRO A 117 -2.63 -3.04 -15.26
CA PRO A 117 -3.94 -2.43 -15.44
C PRO A 117 -4.91 -3.32 -16.23
N GLU A 118 -4.38 -4.30 -16.98
CA GLU A 118 -5.19 -5.22 -17.76
C GLU A 118 -5.64 -6.47 -16.98
N SER A 119 -4.96 -6.80 -15.86
CA SER A 119 -5.24 -8.02 -15.11
C SER A 119 -6.47 -7.92 -14.21
N GLU A 120 -6.88 -6.73 -13.81
CA GLU A 120 -7.98 -6.48 -12.86
C GLU A 120 -7.87 -7.27 -11.53
N THR A 121 -6.67 -7.71 -11.15
CA THR A 121 -6.44 -8.50 -9.92
C THR A 121 -6.43 -7.63 -8.68
N ARG A 122 -5.87 -6.42 -8.78
CA ARG A 122 -5.83 -5.47 -7.68
C ARG A 122 -7.19 -4.79 -7.49
N GLY A 123 -7.89 -5.14 -6.42
CA GLY A 123 -9.24 -4.64 -6.12
C GLY A 123 -9.28 -3.34 -5.31
N TRP A 124 -8.20 -2.55 -5.30
CA TRP A 124 -8.08 -1.30 -4.53
C TRP A 124 -7.15 -0.30 -5.23
N ALA A 125 -7.33 0.98 -4.88
CA ALA A 125 -6.40 2.05 -5.23
C ALA A 125 -6.03 2.84 -3.97
N TRP A 126 -4.77 3.26 -3.86
CA TRP A 126 -4.30 4.07 -2.74
C TRP A 126 -5.10 5.36 -2.62
N TRP A 127 -5.54 5.66 -1.39
CA TRP A 127 -6.20 6.92 -1.08
C TRP A 127 -5.35 7.82 -0.19
N ASP A 128 -5.05 7.40 1.03
CA ASP A 128 -4.30 8.21 2.01
C ASP A 128 -3.68 7.33 3.11
N LEU A 129 -2.79 7.93 3.89
CA LEU A 129 -2.29 7.41 5.16
C LEU A 129 -2.50 8.47 6.23
N THR A 130 -3.24 8.12 7.28
CA THR A 130 -3.49 8.99 8.43
C THR A 130 -2.90 8.39 9.68
N HIS A 131 -2.43 9.24 10.60
CA HIS A 131 -1.81 8.84 11.87
C HIS A 131 -2.73 9.20 13.05
N SER A 132 -2.69 8.38 14.08
CA SER A 132 -3.36 8.62 15.35
C SER A 132 -2.34 9.04 16.41
N SER A 133 -2.79 9.78 17.42
CA SER A 133 -1.93 10.24 18.52
C SER A 133 -1.35 9.12 19.39
N ASP A 134 -1.88 7.91 19.30
CA ASP A 134 -1.42 6.71 20.00
C ASP A 134 -0.29 5.94 19.26
N GLY A 135 0.17 6.46 18.12
CA GLY A 135 1.22 5.85 17.30
C GLY A 135 0.72 4.82 16.29
N THR A 136 -0.61 4.56 16.24
CA THR A 136 -1.21 3.75 15.17
C THR A 136 -1.44 4.59 13.92
N ALA A 137 -1.67 3.93 12.80
CA ALA A 137 -2.00 4.60 11.54
C ALA A 137 -3.08 3.82 10.78
N ARG A 138 -3.68 4.48 9.79
CA ARG A 138 -4.65 3.88 8.88
C ARG A 138 -4.23 4.09 7.44
N ILE A 139 -4.15 2.99 6.72
CA ILE A 139 -4.03 3.00 5.26
C ILE A 139 -5.45 3.03 4.70
N TRP A 140 -5.75 4.06 3.93
CA TRP A 140 -7.04 4.24 3.27
C TRP A 140 -6.92 3.88 1.79
N VAL A 141 -7.91 3.14 1.28
CA VAL A 141 -7.98 2.72 -0.12
C VAL A 141 -9.38 2.92 -0.67
N ASP A 142 -9.46 3.29 -1.94
CA ASP A 142 -10.69 3.23 -2.71
C ASP A 142 -10.85 1.82 -3.28
N THR A 143 -12.02 1.24 -3.07
CA THR A 143 -12.39 -0.10 -3.56
C THR A 143 -13.66 -0.05 -4.42
N TRP A 144 -14.01 1.14 -4.89
CA TRP A 144 -15.26 1.39 -5.64
C TRP A 144 -16.52 0.86 -4.94
N GLY A 145 -16.48 0.86 -3.60
CA GLY A 145 -17.58 0.39 -2.76
C GLY A 145 -17.61 -1.12 -2.50
N GLU A 146 -16.66 -1.87 -3.06
CA GLU A 146 -16.54 -3.30 -2.78
C GLU A 146 -16.04 -3.56 -1.36
N SER A 147 -16.72 -4.44 -0.65
CA SER A 147 -16.36 -4.85 0.72
C SER A 147 -15.50 -6.10 0.77
N PHE A 148 -15.36 -6.80 -0.36
CA PHE A 148 -14.58 -8.02 -0.49
C PHE A 148 -13.71 -7.94 -1.74
N PHE A 149 -12.40 -7.87 -1.56
CA PHE A 149 -11.41 -7.70 -2.62
C PHE A 149 -10.08 -8.32 -2.24
N ALA A 150 -9.26 -8.64 -3.23
CA ALA A 150 -7.89 -9.08 -3.01
C ALA A 150 -7.05 -7.91 -2.48
N CYS A 151 -6.26 -8.15 -1.44
CA CYS A 151 -5.42 -7.12 -0.79
C CYS A 151 -4.17 -7.70 -0.11
N ASP A 152 -3.78 -8.92 -0.44
CA ASP A 152 -2.63 -9.56 0.21
C ASP A 152 -1.31 -8.88 -0.17
N GLU A 153 -1.21 -8.30 -1.37
CA GLU A 153 -0.09 -7.48 -1.81
C GLU A 153 0.02 -6.18 -1.00
N LEU A 154 -1.10 -5.56 -0.63
CA LEU A 154 -1.13 -4.39 0.25
C LEU A 154 -0.73 -4.76 1.68
N ARG A 155 -1.25 -5.88 2.19
CA ARG A 155 -0.86 -6.39 3.52
C ARG A 155 0.62 -6.73 3.58
N TRP A 156 1.15 -7.38 2.54
CA TRP A 156 2.58 -7.62 2.42
C TRP A 156 3.38 -6.33 2.57
N LEU A 157 3.07 -5.33 1.75
CA LEU A 157 3.74 -4.04 1.79
C LEU A 157 3.65 -3.39 3.18
N ALA A 158 2.46 -3.38 3.78
CA ALA A 158 2.26 -2.81 5.12
C ALA A 158 3.13 -3.49 6.20
N TYR A 159 3.22 -4.82 6.19
CA TYR A 159 4.05 -5.55 7.13
C TYR A 159 5.55 -5.32 6.88
N VAL A 160 6.03 -5.47 5.65
CA VAL A 160 7.47 -5.35 5.36
C VAL A 160 7.98 -3.92 5.46
N ALA A 161 7.11 -2.91 5.35
CA ALA A 161 7.44 -1.51 5.63
C ALA A 161 7.69 -1.23 7.12
N GLY A 162 7.29 -2.15 8.01
CA GLY A 162 7.59 -2.08 9.44
C GLY A 162 6.38 -2.00 10.35
N SER A 163 5.23 -2.58 9.98
CA SER A 163 4.09 -2.72 10.89
C SER A 163 4.17 -4.01 11.71
N ALA A 164 3.85 -3.93 13.00
CA ALA A 164 3.72 -5.10 13.87
C ALA A 164 2.40 -5.84 13.65
N GLU A 165 1.37 -5.13 13.22
CA GLU A 165 0.03 -5.65 13.02
C GLU A 165 -0.65 -4.93 11.84
N VAL A 166 -1.43 -5.67 11.08
CA VAL A 166 -2.28 -5.15 10.01
C VAL A 166 -3.65 -5.81 10.13
N SER A 167 -4.68 -5.02 10.39
CA SER A 167 -6.06 -5.49 10.49
C SER A 167 -6.99 -4.76 9.52
N GLY A 168 -8.06 -5.40 9.11
CA GLY A 168 -8.98 -4.93 8.09
C GLY A 168 -9.04 -5.90 6.92
N PRO A 169 -9.71 -5.54 5.80
CA PRO A 169 -10.26 -4.20 5.50
C PRO A 169 -11.53 -3.88 6.29
N HIS A 170 -11.75 -2.59 6.55
CA HIS A 170 -12.96 -2.05 7.15
C HIS A 170 -13.62 -1.05 6.19
N LEU A 171 -14.83 -1.32 5.76
CA LEU A 171 -15.58 -0.44 4.87
C LEU A 171 -16.29 0.65 5.67
N ALA A 172 -16.20 1.89 5.24
CA ALA A 172 -16.94 3.00 5.84
C ALA A 172 -17.26 4.12 4.86
N LYS A 173 -18.20 4.95 5.27
CA LYS A 173 -18.48 6.22 4.59
C LYS A 173 -17.27 7.16 4.73
N VAL A 174 -17.09 8.03 3.76
CA VAL A 174 -15.98 8.99 3.65
C VAL A 174 -15.86 9.93 4.86
N GLU A 175 -16.95 10.21 5.56
CA GLU A 175 -16.94 11.03 6.77
C GLU A 175 -15.97 10.49 7.83
N ARG A 176 -15.79 9.17 7.87
CA ARG A 176 -14.83 8.55 8.79
C ARG A 176 -13.38 8.93 8.49
N TRP A 177 -13.02 9.05 7.22
CA TRP A 177 -11.72 9.58 6.81
C TRP A 177 -11.60 11.08 7.13
N HIS A 178 -12.64 11.88 6.84
CA HIS A 178 -12.65 13.30 7.19
C HIS A 178 -12.45 13.55 8.68
N GLU A 179 -13.04 12.72 9.56
CA GLU A 179 -12.84 12.81 11.01
C GLU A 179 -11.36 12.64 11.41
N THR A 180 -10.62 11.76 10.73
CA THR A 180 -9.20 11.56 11.01
C THR A 180 -8.36 12.76 10.63
N LEU A 181 -8.72 13.49 9.56
CA LEU A 181 -8.02 14.71 9.13
C LEU A 181 -8.15 15.84 10.17
N LEU A 182 -9.29 15.93 10.86
CA LEU A 182 -9.50 16.91 11.91
C LEU A 182 -8.67 16.61 13.17
N GLY A 183 -8.37 15.34 13.42
CA GLY A 183 -7.48 14.89 14.51
C GLY A 183 -5.99 15.17 14.24
N ASP A 184 -5.53 15.00 13.01
CA ASP A 184 -4.15 15.26 12.58
C ASP A 184 -3.76 16.76 12.63
N GLY A 185 -4.72 17.66 12.57
CA GLY A 185 -4.50 19.12 12.54
C GLY A 185 -4.33 19.79 13.91
N ARG A 186 -4.22 19.03 15.01
CA ARG A 186 -4.05 19.53 16.38
C ARG A 186 -2.70 19.16 17.01
N SER A 187 -1.63 19.33 16.25
CA SER A 187 -0.27 19.25 16.77
C SER A 187 0.36 20.62 16.75
#